data_3830dff1968ff6c7b2c9da6f5f73b78c
#
_entry.id   3830dff1968ff6c7b2c9da6f5f73b78c
#
_cell.length_a   1.000
_cell.length_b   1.000
_cell.length_c   1.000
_cell.angle_alpha   90.00
_cell.angle_beta   90.00
_cell.angle_gamma   90.00
#
_symmetry.space_group_name_H-M   'P 1'
#
loop_
_entity.id
_entity.type
_entity.pdbx_description
1 polymer ?
#
loop_
_entity_poly.entity_id
_entity_poly.type
_entity_poly.pdbx_seq_one_letter_code
_entity_poly.pdbx_strand_id
1 'polypeptide(L)'
;MKNNKFLIITLIILVAIAAYFFVSKSNSTLGELNDFAIKDTASIDKIFIADATGDKVTLVRGEKHWLVEGKHKARPESMEVIMNTFYQIAVKSPVSKAAQNNVIRDLATTAIKVEIYQGKSKPTKVYYIGGATQNNQGTYMLLENEGV
;
A
#
# COMPACT_ATOMS: atom_id res chain seq x y z
N MET A 1 -2.48 53.62 26.18
CA MET A 1 -2.62 52.72 25.00
C MET A 1 -1.28 52.05 24.72
N LYS A 2 -0.92 51.12 25.57
CA LYS A 2 0.41 50.50 25.57
C LYS A 2 0.28 49.06 25.14
N ASN A 3 0.96 48.71 24.05
CA ASN A 3 1.38 47.33 23.67
C ASN A 3 0.39 46.35 23.03
N ASN A 4 -0.68 46.75 22.39
CA ASN A 4 -1.49 45.84 21.56
C ASN A 4 -0.68 45.29 20.36
N LYS A 5 0.35 46.03 19.91
CA LYS A 5 1.23 45.58 18.82
C LYS A 5 2.04 44.32 19.21
N PHE A 6 2.53 44.30 20.47
CA PHE A 6 3.27 43.12 20.98
C PHE A 6 2.37 41.89 21.10
N LEU A 7 1.13 42.07 21.58
CA LEU A 7 0.15 40.99 21.67
C LEU A 7 -0.24 40.46 20.28
N ILE A 8 -0.39 41.35 19.28
CA ILE A 8 -0.73 40.97 17.90
C ILE A 8 0.43 40.18 17.27
N ILE A 9 1.68 40.63 17.46
CA ILE A 9 2.86 39.92 16.95
C ILE A 9 2.98 38.51 17.60
N THR A 10 2.79 38.43 18.90
CA THR A 10 2.81 37.14 19.61
C THR A 10 1.72 36.18 19.14
N LEU A 11 0.51 36.70 18.88
CA LEU A 11 -0.60 35.93 18.36
C LEU A 11 -0.30 35.41 16.94
N ILE A 12 0.27 36.23 16.06
CA ILE A 12 0.65 35.83 14.70
C ILE A 12 1.71 34.74 14.72
N ILE A 13 2.72 34.85 15.59
CA ILE A 13 3.76 33.81 15.76
C ILE A 13 3.14 32.50 16.26
N LEU A 14 2.21 32.55 17.20
CA LEU A 14 1.56 31.39 17.78
C LEU A 14 0.66 30.68 16.73
N VAL A 15 -0.05 31.46 15.91
CA VAL A 15 -0.84 30.94 14.78
C VAL A 15 0.07 30.33 13.71
N ALA A 16 1.21 30.93 13.38
CA ALA A 16 2.17 30.40 12.42
C ALA A 16 2.80 29.09 12.91
N ILE A 17 3.14 29.01 14.19
CA ILE A 17 3.64 27.78 14.81
C ILE A 17 2.56 26.69 14.81
N ALA A 18 1.32 27.00 15.16
CA ALA A 18 0.21 26.07 15.14
C ALA A 18 -0.07 25.57 13.72
N ALA A 19 -0.07 26.45 12.71
CA ALA A 19 -0.22 26.08 11.30
C ALA A 19 0.94 25.20 10.82
N TYR A 20 2.18 25.50 11.20
CA TYR A 20 3.35 24.67 10.89
C TYR A 20 3.20 23.26 11.47
N PHE A 21 2.80 23.12 12.75
CA PHE A 21 2.55 21.82 13.37
C PHE A 21 1.37 21.09 12.74
N PHE A 22 0.33 21.79 12.29
CA PHE A 22 -0.82 21.18 11.64
C PHE A 22 -0.46 20.65 10.25
N VAL A 23 0.32 21.35 9.46
CA VAL A 23 0.81 20.91 8.14
C VAL A 23 1.88 19.83 8.29
N SER A 24 2.78 19.97 9.27
CA SER A 24 3.85 19.00 9.52
C SER A 24 3.34 17.65 10.08
N LYS A 25 2.17 17.64 10.74
CA LYS A 25 1.54 16.46 11.31
C LYS A 25 0.85 15.58 10.24
N SER A 26 0.81 16.02 8.99
CA SER A 26 0.25 15.25 7.86
C SER A 26 1.15 14.08 7.42
N ASN A 27 2.40 14.03 7.88
CA ASN A 27 3.32 12.91 7.66
C ASN A 27 3.34 11.97 8.88
N SER A 28 2.18 11.57 9.37
CA SER A 28 2.10 10.62 10.46
C SER A 28 2.39 9.21 9.94
N THR A 29 3.22 8.47 10.65
CA THR A 29 3.52 7.03 10.46
C THR A 29 2.25 6.17 10.34
N LEU A 30 1.10 6.66 10.80
CA LEU A 30 -0.23 6.06 10.62
C LEU A 30 -0.74 6.17 9.17
N GLY A 31 -0.28 7.13 8.38
CA GLY A 31 -0.59 7.24 6.95
C GLY A 31 0.02 6.08 6.16
N GLU A 32 1.27 5.73 6.44
CA GLU A 32 1.97 4.62 5.78
C GLU A 32 1.33 3.25 6.10
N LEU A 33 0.81 3.06 7.32
CA LEU A 33 0.13 1.83 7.73
C LEU A 33 -1.21 1.62 7.02
N ASN A 34 -1.87 2.67 6.59
CA ASN A 34 -3.16 2.60 5.88
C ASN A 34 -3.01 2.51 4.35
N ASP A 35 -1.80 2.63 3.83
CA ASP A 35 -1.58 2.69 2.38
C ASP A 35 -1.58 1.33 1.68
N PHE A 36 -1.71 0.24 2.41
CA PHE A 36 -1.80 -1.10 1.80
C PHE A 36 -3.10 -1.32 1.04
N ALA A 37 -4.21 -0.77 1.49
CA ALA A 37 -5.51 -0.96 0.83
C ALA A 37 -5.63 -0.16 -0.47
N ILE A 38 -6.42 -0.70 -1.41
CA ILE A 38 -6.84 0.00 -2.63
C ILE A 38 -8.35 0.24 -2.53
N LYS A 39 -8.74 1.47 -2.24
CA LYS A 39 -10.16 1.82 -2.06
C LYS A 39 -10.93 1.86 -3.37
N ASP A 40 -10.28 2.27 -4.45
CA ASP A 40 -10.87 2.25 -5.79
C ASP A 40 -10.40 1.02 -6.58
N THR A 41 -10.96 -0.14 -6.28
CA THR A 41 -10.68 -1.37 -7.02
C THR A 41 -11.32 -1.39 -8.41
N ALA A 42 -12.28 -0.51 -8.68
CA ALA A 42 -12.91 -0.39 -9.99
C ALA A 42 -11.96 0.16 -11.05
N SER A 43 -11.01 1.00 -10.65
CA SER A 43 -9.98 1.56 -11.53
C SER A 43 -8.83 0.60 -11.86
N ILE A 44 -8.73 -0.55 -11.18
CA ILE A 44 -7.69 -1.54 -11.47
C ILE A 44 -7.96 -2.14 -12.85
N ASP A 45 -7.01 -2.00 -13.75
CA ASP A 45 -7.10 -2.51 -15.14
C ASP A 45 -6.16 -3.70 -15.39
N LYS A 46 -5.07 -3.83 -14.63
CA LYS A 46 -4.12 -4.94 -14.75
C LYS A 46 -3.53 -5.31 -13.39
N ILE A 47 -3.34 -6.61 -13.20
CA ILE A 47 -2.63 -7.17 -12.04
C ILE A 47 -1.58 -8.14 -12.59
N PHE A 48 -0.34 -7.98 -12.14
CA PHE A 48 0.74 -8.90 -12.45
C PHE A 48 1.17 -9.58 -11.16
N ILE A 49 1.28 -10.90 -11.18
CA ILE A 49 1.67 -11.73 -10.04
C ILE A 49 2.84 -12.59 -10.49
N ALA A 50 3.91 -12.61 -9.73
CA ALA A 50 5.06 -13.48 -9.96
C ALA A 50 5.55 -14.06 -8.64
N ASP A 51 5.93 -15.31 -8.63
CA ASP A 51 6.54 -15.97 -7.48
C ASP A 51 8.07 -16.02 -7.59
N ALA A 52 8.72 -16.48 -6.54
CA ALA A 52 10.18 -16.59 -6.49
C ALA A 52 10.72 -17.76 -7.36
N THR A 53 9.88 -18.66 -7.84
CA THR A 53 10.27 -19.78 -8.71
C THR A 53 10.28 -19.41 -10.19
N GLY A 54 9.73 -18.25 -10.52
CA GLY A 54 9.67 -17.72 -11.89
C GLY A 54 8.32 -17.92 -12.56
N ASP A 55 7.35 -18.53 -11.88
CA ASP A 55 5.98 -18.60 -12.35
C ASP A 55 5.34 -17.22 -12.27
N LYS A 56 4.60 -16.86 -13.31
CA LYS A 56 3.97 -15.55 -13.43
C LYS A 56 2.61 -15.62 -14.09
N VAL A 57 1.73 -14.73 -13.71
CA VAL A 57 0.42 -14.57 -14.32
C VAL A 57 0.04 -13.10 -14.43
N THR A 58 -0.55 -12.74 -15.56
CA THR A 58 -1.08 -11.40 -15.80
C THR A 58 -2.60 -11.48 -15.91
N LEU A 59 -3.29 -10.69 -15.10
CA LEU A 59 -4.73 -10.51 -15.17
C LEU A 59 -5.01 -9.14 -15.78
N VAL A 60 -5.80 -9.08 -16.83
CA VAL A 60 -6.15 -7.84 -17.54
C VAL A 60 -7.67 -7.69 -17.55
N ARG A 61 -8.14 -6.50 -17.23
CA ARG A 61 -9.57 -6.17 -17.28
C ARG A 61 -10.00 -6.00 -18.74
N GLY A 62 -10.87 -6.86 -19.22
CA GLY A 62 -11.56 -6.70 -20.49
C GLY A 62 -12.88 -5.96 -20.32
N GLU A 63 -13.60 -5.74 -21.42
CA GLU A 63 -14.88 -5.01 -21.42
C GLU A 63 -15.97 -5.66 -20.56
N LYS A 64 -16.05 -7.00 -20.56
CA LYS A 64 -17.09 -7.74 -19.84
C LYS A 64 -16.57 -8.64 -18.72
N HIS A 65 -15.30 -9.02 -18.76
CA HIS A 65 -14.71 -9.96 -17.81
C HIS A 65 -13.18 -9.81 -17.76
N TRP A 66 -12.59 -10.29 -16.72
CA TRP A 66 -11.13 -10.36 -16.60
C TRP A 66 -10.56 -11.49 -17.45
N LEU A 67 -9.38 -11.25 -18.01
CA LEU A 67 -8.63 -12.20 -18.84
C LEU A 67 -7.34 -12.58 -18.14
N VAL A 68 -7.03 -13.87 -18.13
CA VAL A 68 -5.73 -14.43 -17.75
C VAL A 68 -4.84 -14.47 -18.98
N GLU A 69 -3.65 -13.87 -18.90
CA GLU A 69 -2.70 -13.73 -20.01
C GLU A 69 -3.31 -13.12 -21.29
N GLY A 70 -4.34 -12.27 -21.12
CA GLY A 70 -5.06 -11.66 -22.24
C GLY A 70 -5.85 -12.62 -23.12
N LYS A 71 -5.93 -13.90 -22.77
CA LYS A 71 -6.50 -14.97 -23.62
C LYS A 71 -7.66 -15.71 -22.97
N HIS A 72 -7.53 -16.11 -21.74
CA HIS A 72 -8.49 -16.97 -21.06
C HIS A 72 -9.36 -16.18 -20.10
N LYS A 73 -10.65 -16.46 -20.05
CA LYS A 73 -11.56 -15.83 -19.11
C LYS A 73 -11.19 -16.23 -17.67
N ALA A 74 -10.95 -15.25 -16.82
CA ALA A 74 -10.77 -15.48 -15.39
C ALA A 74 -12.10 -15.87 -14.73
N ARG A 75 -12.05 -16.65 -13.68
CA ARG A 75 -13.22 -17.00 -12.87
C ARG A 75 -13.71 -15.76 -12.13
N PRO A 76 -14.99 -15.37 -12.28
CA PRO A 76 -15.53 -14.17 -11.63
C PRO A 76 -15.36 -14.21 -10.10
N GLU A 77 -15.62 -15.36 -9.49
CA GLU A 77 -15.55 -15.55 -8.03
C GLU A 77 -14.12 -15.33 -7.52
N SER A 78 -13.11 -15.81 -8.26
CA SER A 78 -11.71 -15.59 -7.91
C SER A 78 -11.33 -14.11 -8.00
N MET A 79 -11.82 -13.42 -9.03
CA MET A 79 -11.58 -12.00 -9.19
C MET A 79 -12.26 -11.16 -8.10
N GLU A 80 -13.46 -11.54 -7.69
CA GLU A 80 -14.16 -10.90 -6.57
C GLU A 80 -13.38 -11.03 -5.27
N VAL A 81 -12.85 -12.22 -4.97
CA VAL A 81 -12.00 -12.45 -3.79
C VAL A 81 -10.74 -11.57 -3.84
N ILE A 82 -10.07 -11.49 -5.00
CA ILE A 82 -8.87 -10.66 -5.18
C ILE A 82 -9.20 -9.18 -4.95
N MET A 83 -10.28 -8.67 -5.55
CA MET A 83 -10.68 -7.26 -5.39
C MET A 83 -11.07 -6.94 -3.94
N ASN A 84 -11.82 -7.82 -3.29
CA ASN A 84 -12.17 -7.68 -1.88
C ASN A 84 -10.93 -7.70 -0.99
N THR A 85 -9.95 -8.55 -1.29
CA THR A 85 -8.67 -8.59 -0.57
C THR A 85 -7.95 -7.25 -0.67
N PHE A 86 -7.79 -6.69 -1.88
CA PHE A 86 -7.16 -5.38 -2.04
C PHE A 86 -7.90 -4.25 -1.35
N TYR A 87 -9.22 -4.31 -1.30
CA TYR A 87 -10.04 -3.31 -0.61
C TYR A 87 -9.93 -3.39 0.91
N GLN A 88 -9.85 -4.62 1.47
CA GLN A 88 -9.92 -4.88 2.91
C GLN A 88 -8.56 -5.03 3.58
N ILE A 89 -7.47 -5.18 2.81
CA ILE A 89 -6.15 -5.41 3.37
C ILE A 89 -5.79 -4.31 4.38
N ALA A 90 -5.35 -4.70 5.56
CA ALA A 90 -4.99 -3.77 6.62
C ALA A 90 -3.74 -4.25 7.35
N VAL A 91 -2.91 -3.31 7.77
CA VAL A 91 -1.75 -3.59 8.60
C VAL A 91 -2.21 -3.83 10.04
N LYS A 92 -1.96 -5.03 10.55
CA LYS A 92 -2.23 -5.38 11.95
C LYS A 92 -1.21 -4.74 12.89
N SER A 93 0.06 -4.84 12.54
CA SER A 93 1.17 -4.24 13.28
C SER A 93 2.42 -4.18 12.41
N PRO A 94 3.29 -3.18 12.59
CA PRO A 94 4.59 -3.18 11.94
C PRO A 94 5.48 -4.31 12.49
N VAL A 95 6.39 -4.80 11.64
CA VAL A 95 7.40 -5.78 12.05
C VAL A 95 8.38 -5.14 13.03
N SER A 96 8.66 -5.81 14.14
CA SER A 96 9.62 -5.31 15.13
C SER A 96 11.02 -5.12 14.52
N LYS A 97 11.77 -4.12 14.97
CA LYS A 97 13.14 -3.85 14.47
C LYS A 97 14.05 -5.08 14.57
N ALA A 98 13.90 -5.89 15.60
CA ALA A 98 14.69 -7.10 15.79
C ALA A 98 14.39 -8.19 14.75
N ALA A 99 13.16 -8.24 14.22
CA ALA A 99 12.73 -9.24 13.25
C ALA A 99 12.89 -8.77 11.79
N GLN A 100 13.05 -7.46 11.53
CA GLN A 100 13.06 -6.89 10.19
C GLN A 100 14.04 -7.56 9.24
N ASN A 101 15.32 -7.74 9.67
CA ASN A 101 16.35 -8.33 8.80
C ASN A 101 16.00 -9.77 8.38
N ASN A 102 15.40 -10.55 9.25
CA ASN A 102 14.97 -11.91 8.94
C ASN A 102 13.79 -11.90 7.97
N VAL A 103 12.78 -11.08 8.26
CA VAL A 103 11.59 -10.96 7.39
C VAL A 103 11.96 -10.45 6.01
N ILE A 104 12.84 -9.45 5.88
CA ILE A 104 13.31 -8.93 4.58
C ILE A 104 14.05 -10.03 3.81
N ARG A 105 14.90 -10.82 4.47
CA ARG A 105 15.60 -11.93 3.81
C ARG A 105 14.63 -13.01 3.31
N ASP A 106 13.65 -13.36 4.13
CA ASP A 106 12.63 -14.34 3.76
C ASP A 106 11.79 -13.82 2.58
N LEU A 107 11.36 -12.57 2.62
CA LEU A 107 10.64 -11.93 1.50
C LEU A 107 11.49 -11.91 0.21
N ALA A 108 12.77 -11.62 0.31
CA ALA A 108 13.66 -11.60 -0.86
C ALA A 108 13.80 -12.96 -1.55
N THR A 109 13.55 -14.07 -0.84
CA THR A 109 13.75 -15.44 -1.37
C THR A 109 12.45 -16.18 -1.69
N THR A 110 11.33 -15.84 -1.04
CA THR A 110 10.09 -16.63 -1.10
C THR A 110 8.84 -15.80 -1.40
N ALA A 111 8.96 -14.46 -1.48
CA ALA A 111 7.78 -13.63 -1.64
C ALA A 111 7.12 -13.80 -3.01
N ILE A 112 5.81 -13.67 -3.00
CA ILE A 112 5.01 -13.44 -4.22
C ILE A 112 4.97 -11.94 -4.47
N LYS A 113 5.46 -11.50 -5.61
CA LYS A 113 5.37 -10.11 -6.06
C LYS A 113 4.03 -9.89 -6.72
N VAL A 114 3.32 -8.83 -6.32
CA VAL A 114 2.05 -8.42 -6.92
C VAL A 114 2.13 -6.96 -7.32
N GLU A 115 2.00 -6.69 -8.60
CA GLU A 115 1.94 -5.34 -9.15
C GLU A 115 0.52 -4.99 -9.57
N ILE A 116 0.05 -3.82 -9.18
CA ILE A 116 -1.31 -3.35 -9.45
C ILE A 116 -1.25 -2.08 -10.28
N TYR A 117 -2.00 -2.07 -11.37
CA TYR A 117 -2.05 -0.97 -12.32
C TYR A 117 -3.46 -0.38 -12.37
N GLN A 118 -3.52 0.95 -12.47
CA GLN A 118 -4.75 1.75 -12.52
C GLN A 118 -4.62 2.78 -13.63
N GLY A 119 -4.73 2.34 -14.89
CA GLY A 119 -4.68 3.19 -16.09
C GLY A 119 -3.31 3.79 -16.40
N LYS A 120 -2.24 3.33 -15.76
CA LYS A 120 -0.87 3.84 -15.95
C LYS A 120 0.06 2.74 -16.46
N SER A 121 1.16 3.13 -17.12
CA SER A 121 2.19 2.20 -17.57
C SER A 121 3.04 1.66 -16.43
N LYS A 122 3.17 2.43 -15.33
CA LYS A 122 3.84 2.00 -14.09
C LYS A 122 2.81 1.47 -13.09
N PRO A 123 3.16 0.48 -12.26
CA PRO A 123 2.27 0.01 -11.20
C PRO A 123 1.97 1.12 -10.20
N THR A 124 0.74 1.20 -9.75
CA THR A 124 0.33 2.13 -8.68
C THR A 124 0.77 1.60 -7.31
N LYS A 125 0.78 0.27 -7.15
CA LYS A 125 1.27 -0.39 -5.94
C LYS A 125 1.99 -1.69 -6.29
N VAL A 126 3.04 -1.98 -5.52
CA VAL A 126 3.80 -3.23 -5.63
C VAL A 126 3.89 -3.84 -4.24
N TYR A 127 3.37 -5.05 -4.09
CA TYR A 127 3.43 -5.82 -2.86
C TYR A 127 4.41 -6.97 -2.99
N TYR A 128 5.13 -7.25 -1.91
CA TYR A 128 5.83 -8.50 -1.70
C TYR A 128 5.13 -9.24 -0.55
N ILE A 129 4.52 -10.38 -0.85
CA ILE A 129 3.71 -11.18 0.06
C ILE A 129 4.53 -12.39 0.47
N GLY A 130 4.86 -12.48 1.74
CA GLY A 130 5.64 -13.57 2.32
C GLY A 130 4.80 -14.64 3.00
N GLY A 131 5.43 -15.36 3.93
CA GLY A 131 4.78 -16.39 4.73
C GLY A 131 3.89 -15.85 5.85
N ALA A 132 3.18 -16.79 6.49
CA ALA A 132 2.38 -16.50 7.67
C ALA A 132 3.26 -16.09 8.86
N THR A 133 2.72 -15.27 9.74
CA THR A 133 3.35 -14.97 11.04
C THR A 133 3.37 -16.21 11.92
N GLN A 134 4.31 -16.28 12.89
CA GLN A 134 4.48 -17.44 13.78
C GLN A 134 3.20 -17.84 14.52
N ASN A 135 2.33 -16.90 14.81
CA ASN A 135 1.05 -17.13 15.47
C ASN A 135 -0.12 -17.39 14.49
N ASN A 136 0.15 -17.50 13.20
CA ASN A 136 -0.83 -17.66 12.11
C ASN A 136 -1.96 -16.61 12.09
N GLN A 137 -1.71 -15.40 12.65
CA GLN A 137 -2.72 -14.35 12.71
C GLN A 137 -2.52 -13.26 11.65
N GLY A 138 -1.57 -13.42 10.75
CA GLY A 138 -1.27 -12.49 9.69
C GLY A 138 -0.25 -13.06 8.71
N THR A 139 0.06 -12.28 7.70
CA THR A 139 1.05 -12.57 6.66
C THR A 139 2.05 -11.43 6.62
N TYR A 140 3.33 -11.74 6.51
CA TYR A 140 4.35 -10.73 6.30
C TYR A 140 4.19 -10.12 4.91
N MET A 141 4.17 -8.80 4.85
CA MET A 141 4.06 -8.07 3.59
C MET A 141 4.98 -6.86 3.59
N LEU A 142 5.48 -6.53 2.42
CA LEU A 142 6.20 -5.29 2.15
C LEU A 142 5.47 -4.55 1.02
N LEU A 143 5.21 -3.28 1.21
CA LEU A 143 4.77 -2.36 0.15
C LEU A 143 6.01 -1.63 -0.37
N GLU A 144 6.29 -1.75 -1.66
CA GLU A 144 7.33 -0.97 -2.31
C GLU A 144 6.79 0.46 -2.49
N ASN A 145 7.37 1.40 -1.76
CA ASN A 145 7.07 2.82 -1.96
C ASN A 145 7.82 3.33 -3.18
N GLU A 146 7.14 3.89 -4.16
CA GLU A 146 7.78 4.67 -5.22
C GLU A 146 8.40 5.91 -4.59
N GLY A 147 9.72 5.92 -4.45
CA GLY A 147 10.46 7.14 -4.16
C GLY A 147 11.41 7.06 -2.97
N VAL A 148 12.59 6.61 -3.21
CA VAL A 148 13.82 7.24 -2.73
C VAL A 148 14.54 7.75 -3.94
#